data_b9de97e27812c30952ac06c19c69bb12
#
_entry.id   b9de97e27812c30952ac06c19c69bb12
#
_cell.length_a   1.000
_cell.length_b   1.000
_cell.length_c   1.000
_cell.angle_alpha   90.00
_cell.angle_beta   90.00
_cell.angle_gamma   90.00
#
_symmetry.space_group_name_H-M   'P 1'
#
loop_
_entity.id
_entity.type
_entity.pdbx_description
1 polymer ?
#
loop_
_entity_poly.entity_id
_entity_poly.type
_entity_poly.pdbx_seq_one_letter_code
_entity_poly.pdbx_strand_id
1 'polypeptide(L)'
;VPNMVNRAEERLTKDLDDYGLVTYTSVAVEARIVTLPVGTRIVKNINITSNGSKINLLQRTDEFINDYWPVIASTSEPKYYAPRDNTTVLIAPTPVSSFDGEIVHVSKPVALTSTTPTNYFSDFAYDLLFFASLIEAMLFQKDFPAAQMYEQKYAQVLELQRNQARRTRRDD
;
A
#
# COMPACT_ATOMS: atom_id res chain seq x y z
N VAL A 1 -12.67 -19.06 -13.87
CA VAL A 1 -11.65 -19.30 -12.83
C VAL A 1 -10.77 -18.06 -12.60
N PRO A 2 -10.17 -17.39 -13.61
CA PRO A 2 -9.32 -16.22 -13.35
C PRO A 2 -10.01 -15.12 -12.54
N ASN A 3 -11.28 -14.84 -12.79
CA ASN A 3 -12.02 -13.80 -12.08
C ASN A 3 -12.24 -14.11 -10.58
N MET A 4 -12.31 -15.39 -10.20
CA MET A 4 -12.46 -15.80 -8.80
C MET A 4 -11.17 -15.57 -8.04
N VAL A 5 -10.03 -15.92 -8.64
CA VAL A 5 -8.71 -15.68 -8.04
C VAL A 5 -8.46 -14.19 -7.91
N ASN A 6 -8.74 -13.38 -8.92
CA ASN A 6 -8.57 -11.92 -8.86
C ASN A 6 -9.43 -11.29 -7.75
N ARG A 7 -10.67 -11.75 -7.55
CA ARG A 7 -11.53 -11.28 -6.45
C ARG A 7 -10.98 -11.68 -5.09
N ALA A 8 -10.45 -12.91 -4.98
CA ALA A 8 -9.78 -13.38 -3.79
C ALA A 8 -8.56 -12.51 -3.46
N GLU A 9 -7.72 -12.18 -4.45
CA GLU A 9 -6.57 -11.29 -4.29
C GLU A 9 -6.99 -9.87 -3.87
N GLU A 10 -8.07 -9.34 -4.43
CA GLU A 10 -8.60 -8.03 -4.01
C GLU A 10 -9.12 -8.04 -2.58
N ARG A 11 -9.73 -9.13 -2.16
CA ARG A 11 -10.15 -9.34 -0.77
C ARG A 11 -8.94 -9.37 0.16
N LEU A 12 -7.95 -10.24 -0.13
CA LEU A 12 -6.72 -10.32 0.66
C LEU A 12 -5.99 -8.99 0.73
N THR A 13 -5.97 -8.24 -0.37
CA THR A 13 -5.37 -6.92 -0.43
C THR A 13 -6.02 -5.94 0.57
N LYS A 14 -7.32 -6.09 0.86
CA LYS A 14 -8.04 -5.25 1.84
C LYS A 14 -7.88 -5.76 3.28
N ASP A 15 -7.81 -7.10 3.43
CA ASP A 15 -7.80 -7.74 4.74
C ASP A 15 -6.41 -7.81 5.38
N LEU A 16 -5.35 -7.80 4.56
CA LEU A 16 -3.96 -7.88 4.99
C LEU A 16 -3.25 -6.51 4.89
N ASP A 17 -2.56 -6.15 5.95
CA ASP A 17 -1.63 -5.02 6.03
C ASP A 17 -0.26 -5.54 6.51
N ASP A 18 0.25 -6.57 5.83
CA ASP A 18 1.48 -7.26 6.20
C ASP A 18 2.73 -6.48 5.79
N TYR A 19 3.82 -6.69 6.53
CA TYR A 19 5.15 -6.14 6.22
C TYR A 19 5.63 -6.48 4.80
N GLY A 20 5.30 -7.67 4.32
CA GLY A 20 5.68 -8.11 2.98
C GLY A 20 5.00 -7.33 1.84
N LEU A 21 3.98 -6.52 2.15
CA LEU A 21 3.34 -5.61 1.20
C LEU A 21 3.95 -4.19 1.23
N VAL A 22 4.86 -3.93 2.18
CA VAL A 22 5.56 -2.64 2.27
C VAL A 22 6.69 -2.60 1.27
N THR A 23 6.66 -1.62 0.39
CA THR A 23 7.65 -1.43 -0.67
C THR A 23 8.33 -0.08 -0.49
N TYR A 24 9.64 -0.05 -0.76
CA TYR A 24 10.48 1.14 -0.75
C TYR A 24 10.78 1.51 -2.21
N THR A 25 10.30 2.65 -2.66
CA THR A 25 10.49 3.08 -4.04
C THR A 25 11.19 4.43 -4.09
N SER A 26 12.33 4.47 -4.80
CA SER A 26 13.04 5.72 -5.04
C SER A 26 12.25 6.58 -6.03
N VAL A 27 12.17 7.87 -5.74
CA VAL A 27 11.47 8.86 -6.56
C VAL A 27 12.20 10.20 -6.50
N ALA A 28 12.25 10.93 -7.62
CA ALA A 28 12.72 12.30 -7.61
C ALA A 28 11.64 13.24 -7.05
N VAL A 29 12.00 14.02 -6.05
CA VAL A 29 11.15 15.07 -5.46
C VAL A 29 11.62 16.41 -5.99
N GLU A 30 11.06 16.84 -7.12
CA GLU A 30 11.49 18.04 -7.86
C GLU A 30 10.37 19.07 -8.05
N ALA A 31 9.13 18.69 -7.73
CA ALA A 31 7.96 19.52 -7.89
C ALA A 31 7.06 19.46 -6.66
N ARG A 32 6.14 20.44 -6.54
CA ARG A 32 5.11 20.46 -5.50
C ARG A 32 4.21 19.23 -5.54
N ILE A 33 3.97 18.67 -6.71
CA ILE A 33 3.14 17.47 -6.90
C ILE A 33 4.08 16.33 -7.30
N VAL A 34 4.06 15.26 -6.50
CA VAL A 34 4.84 14.04 -6.75
C VAL A 34 3.88 12.90 -7.02
N THR A 35 4.15 12.17 -8.11
CA THR A 35 3.37 10.99 -8.50
C THR A 35 3.79 9.79 -7.66
N LEU A 36 2.81 9.09 -7.11
CA LEU A 36 3.02 7.87 -6.35
C LEU A 36 3.35 6.69 -7.28
N PRO A 37 4.15 5.72 -6.81
CA PRO A 37 4.40 4.48 -7.53
C PRO A 37 3.10 3.75 -7.87
N VAL A 38 3.08 3.07 -9.03
CA VAL A 38 1.91 2.29 -9.46
C VAL A 38 1.58 1.19 -8.44
N GLY A 39 0.31 1.04 -8.11
CA GLY A 39 -0.16 0.05 -7.13
C GLY A 39 -0.05 0.51 -5.67
N THR A 40 0.36 1.75 -5.41
CA THR A 40 0.33 2.32 -4.05
C THR A 40 -1.10 2.34 -3.52
N ARG A 41 -1.29 1.78 -2.32
CA ARG A 41 -2.56 1.83 -1.57
C ARG A 41 -2.50 2.80 -0.41
N ILE A 42 -1.44 2.74 0.36
CA ILE A 42 -1.24 3.55 1.56
C ILE A 42 0.20 4.05 1.56
N VAL A 43 0.39 5.34 1.65
CA VAL A 43 1.72 5.94 1.88
C VAL A 43 2.00 5.88 3.39
N LYS A 44 3.08 5.21 3.76
CA LYS A 44 3.52 5.11 5.17
C LYS A 44 4.42 6.27 5.53
N ASN A 45 5.36 6.60 4.64
CA ASN A 45 6.33 7.66 4.86
C ASN A 45 6.90 8.15 3.53
N ILE A 46 7.36 9.40 3.50
CA ILE A 46 8.14 9.97 2.40
C ILE A 46 9.39 10.58 3.00
N ASN A 47 10.53 10.21 2.46
CA ASN A 47 11.84 10.73 2.86
C ASN A 47 12.47 11.46 1.68
N ILE A 48 13.31 12.43 1.97
CA ILE A 48 14.23 13.04 1.02
C ILE A 48 15.66 12.96 1.53
N THR A 49 16.62 12.99 0.64
CA THR A 49 18.03 13.10 0.99
C THR A 49 18.49 14.54 0.73
N SER A 50 18.89 15.23 1.78
CA SER A 50 19.45 16.57 1.71
C SER A 50 20.80 16.61 2.41
N ASN A 51 21.82 17.13 1.74
CA ASN A 51 23.19 17.22 2.27
C ASN A 51 23.73 15.87 2.85
N GLY A 52 23.39 14.75 2.19
CA GLY A 52 23.80 13.42 2.62
C GLY A 52 23.01 12.87 3.82
N SER A 53 22.03 13.59 4.33
CA SER A 53 21.16 13.17 5.42
C SER A 53 19.76 12.83 4.94
N LYS A 54 19.20 11.74 5.44
CA LYS A 54 17.81 11.32 5.15
C LYS A 54 16.85 12.07 6.08
N ILE A 55 15.94 12.83 5.50
CA ILE A 55 14.96 13.65 6.21
C ILE A 55 13.56 13.10 5.97
N ASN A 56 12.83 12.79 7.04
CA ASN A 56 11.44 12.37 6.95
C ASN A 56 10.53 13.58 6.78
N LEU A 57 9.69 13.57 5.75
CA LEU A 57 8.63 14.56 5.61
C LEU A 57 7.47 14.23 6.56
N LEU A 58 6.93 15.25 7.21
CA LEU A 58 5.79 15.08 8.10
C LEU A 58 4.49 15.13 7.33
N GLN A 59 3.63 14.14 7.55
CA GLN A 59 2.29 14.12 6.95
C GLN A 59 1.41 15.22 7.56
N ARG A 60 0.72 15.97 6.68
CA ARG A 60 -0.26 17.00 7.03
C ARG A 60 -1.48 16.89 6.11
N THR A 61 -2.50 17.70 6.37
CA THR A 61 -3.66 17.83 5.48
C THR A 61 -3.34 18.77 4.32
N ASP A 62 -4.11 18.66 3.24
CA ASP A 62 -3.99 19.53 2.08
C ASP A 62 -4.25 21.01 2.45
N GLU A 63 -5.26 21.24 3.29
CA GLU A 63 -5.60 22.59 3.81
C GLU A 63 -4.40 23.21 4.54
N PHE A 64 -3.77 22.46 5.45
CA PHE A 64 -2.57 22.93 6.15
C PHE A 64 -1.46 23.33 5.19
N ILE A 65 -1.22 22.54 4.13
CA ILE A 65 -0.16 22.84 3.15
C ILE A 65 -0.49 24.09 2.37
N ASN A 66 -1.74 24.29 1.98
CA ASN A 66 -2.18 25.47 1.24
C ASN A 66 -2.11 26.75 2.09
N ASP A 67 -2.44 26.66 3.37
CA ASP A 67 -2.32 27.79 4.32
C ASP A 67 -0.87 28.09 4.68
N TYR A 68 -0.06 27.05 4.91
CA TYR A 68 1.36 27.19 5.27
C TYR A 68 2.23 27.68 4.10
N TRP A 69 1.93 27.23 2.88
CA TRP A 69 2.70 27.55 1.67
C TRP A 69 1.81 28.00 0.51
N PRO A 70 1.15 29.17 0.64
CA PRO A 70 0.19 29.66 -0.36
C PRO A 70 0.84 30.06 -1.69
N VAL A 71 2.11 30.51 -1.66
CA VAL A 71 2.84 30.96 -2.84
C VAL A 71 3.61 29.80 -3.45
N ILE A 72 3.05 29.17 -4.48
CA ILE A 72 3.61 27.97 -5.14
C ILE A 72 4.99 28.24 -5.75
N ALA A 73 5.21 29.47 -6.29
CA ALA A 73 6.48 29.85 -6.90
C ALA A 73 7.63 30.05 -5.90
N SER A 74 7.32 30.19 -4.61
CA SER A 74 8.34 30.25 -3.57
C SER A 74 8.88 28.84 -3.30
N THR A 75 10.19 28.67 -3.36
CA THR A 75 10.85 27.38 -3.22
C THR A 75 11.70 27.31 -1.96
N SER A 76 11.76 26.14 -1.33
CA SER A 76 12.62 25.86 -0.18
C SER A 76 12.81 24.34 -0.04
N GLU A 77 13.52 23.91 1.00
CA GLU A 77 13.65 22.49 1.34
C GLU A 77 12.31 21.91 1.81
N PRO A 78 11.85 20.78 1.24
CA PRO A 78 10.60 20.13 1.64
C PRO A 78 10.62 19.71 3.12
N LYS A 79 9.47 19.87 3.80
CA LYS A 79 9.27 19.47 5.21
C LYS A 79 8.00 18.66 5.44
N TYR A 80 6.99 18.89 4.60
CA TYR A 80 5.66 18.31 4.76
C TYR A 80 5.19 17.67 3.47
N TYR A 81 4.31 16.68 3.62
CA TYR A 81 3.55 16.15 2.51
C TYR A 81 2.08 15.95 2.89
N ALA A 82 1.19 16.01 1.92
CA ALA A 82 -0.22 15.70 2.08
C ALA A 82 -0.71 14.79 0.95
N PRO A 83 -1.56 13.79 1.24
CA PRO A 83 -2.28 13.08 0.20
C PRO A 83 -3.18 14.06 -0.56
N ARG A 84 -3.10 14.04 -1.90
CA ARG A 84 -3.94 14.85 -2.78
C ARG A 84 -5.02 14.01 -3.43
N ASP A 85 -4.61 12.90 -4.02
CA ASP A 85 -5.47 11.90 -4.63
C ASP A 85 -4.83 10.50 -4.53
N ASN A 86 -5.44 9.49 -5.16
CA ASN A 86 -4.95 8.12 -5.11
C ASN A 86 -3.58 7.91 -5.79
N THR A 87 -3.13 8.87 -6.58
CA THR A 87 -1.94 8.77 -7.44
C THR A 87 -0.91 9.84 -7.18
N THR A 88 -1.25 10.89 -6.43
CA THR A 88 -0.35 12.03 -6.19
C THR A 88 -0.37 12.50 -4.74
N VAL A 89 0.75 13.08 -4.33
CA VAL A 89 0.92 13.78 -3.06
C VAL A 89 1.40 15.20 -3.30
N LEU A 90 1.00 16.10 -2.41
CA LEU A 90 1.52 17.46 -2.34
C LEU A 90 2.73 17.50 -1.43
N ILE A 91 3.77 18.22 -1.86
CA ILE A 91 4.98 18.48 -1.09
C ILE A 91 5.05 19.98 -0.77
N ALA A 92 5.41 20.30 0.46
CA ALA A 92 5.61 21.67 0.88
C ALA A 92 6.78 21.80 1.88
N PRO A 93 7.55 22.87 1.77
CA PRO A 93 7.66 23.89 0.68
C PRO A 93 7.85 23.27 -0.72
N THR A 94 7.56 24.03 -1.76
CA THR A 94 7.92 23.64 -3.13
C THR A 94 9.43 23.41 -3.21
N PRO A 95 9.91 22.25 -3.73
CA PRO A 95 11.33 21.94 -3.76
C PRO A 95 12.16 23.02 -4.53
N VAL A 96 13.28 23.42 -3.94
CA VAL A 96 14.22 24.37 -4.56
C VAL A 96 15.07 23.72 -5.65
N SER A 97 15.23 22.40 -5.59
CA SER A 97 15.98 21.57 -6.54
C SER A 97 15.39 20.16 -6.52
N SER A 98 15.89 19.29 -7.39
CA SER A 98 15.57 17.87 -7.31
C SER A 98 16.26 17.26 -6.10
N PHE A 99 15.48 16.55 -5.27
CA PHE A 99 15.97 15.75 -4.15
C PHE A 99 15.77 14.27 -4.45
N ASP A 100 16.74 13.45 -4.08
CA ASP A 100 16.56 11.99 -4.06
C ASP A 100 15.59 11.65 -2.94
N GLY A 101 14.43 11.16 -3.30
CA GLY A 101 13.38 10.77 -2.36
C GLY A 101 13.15 9.27 -2.34
N GLU A 102 12.52 8.82 -1.27
CA GLU A 102 12.05 7.44 -1.11
C GLU A 102 10.64 7.46 -0.53
N ILE A 103 9.73 6.79 -1.21
CA ILE A 103 8.36 6.59 -0.75
C ILE A 103 8.27 5.18 -0.17
N VAL A 104 7.90 5.10 1.11
CA VAL A 104 7.55 3.86 1.80
C VAL A 104 6.05 3.70 1.73
N HIS A 105 5.59 2.68 1.04
CA HIS A 105 4.16 2.50 0.80
C HIS A 105 3.74 1.03 0.84
N VAL A 106 2.47 0.79 1.12
CA VAL A 106 1.85 -0.53 0.95
C VAL A 106 1.43 -0.65 -0.51
N SER A 107 1.98 -1.64 -1.21
CA SER A 107 1.68 -1.89 -2.61
C SER A 107 0.68 -3.03 -2.78
N LYS A 108 -0.15 -2.95 -3.83
CA LYS A 108 -0.94 -4.09 -4.29
C LYS A 108 0.01 -5.05 -5.03
N PRO A 109 0.08 -6.34 -4.66
CA PRO A 109 0.86 -7.31 -5.41
C PRO A 109 0.40 -7.43 -6.85
N VAL A 110 1.30 -7.82 -7.74
CA VAL A 110 0.96 -8.11 -9.13
C VAL A 110 -0.04 -9.27 -9.15
N ALA A 111 -1.10 -9.15 -9.94
CA ALA A 111 -2.13 -10.18 -10.05
C ALA A 111 -1.57 -11.50 -10.60
N LEU A 112 -2.07 -12.61 -10.09
CA LEU A 112 -1.74 -13.95 -10.58
C LEU A 112 -2.29 -14.14 -11.99
N THR A 113 -1.40 -14.51 -12.90
CA THR A 113 -1.73 -14.82 -14.29
C THR A 113 -0.94 -16.04 -14.75
N SER A 114 -1.20 -16.52 -15.97
CA SER A 114 -0.40 -17.59 -16.55
C SER A 114 1.07 -17.20 -16.78
N THR A 115 1.35 -15.90 -16.92
CA THR A 115 2.70 -15.35 -17.10
C THR A 115 3.35 -14.93 -15.77
N THR A 116 2.55 -14.70 -14.73
CA THR A 116 2.98 -14.35 -13.37
C THR A 116 2.36 -15.35 -12.40
N PRO A 117 2.92 -16.57 -12.28
CA PRO A 117 2.30 -17.67 -11.55
C PRO A 117 2.44 -17.54 -10.03
N THR A 118 3.29 -16.64 -9.53
CA THR A 118 3.52 -16.40 -8.11
C THR A 118 3.43 -14.93 -7.76
N ASN A 119 2.98 -14.64 -6.54
CA ASN A 119 3.02 -13.33 -5.92
C ASN A 119 3.07 -13.48 -4.38
N TYR A 120 3.06 -12.36 -3.65
CA TYR A 120 3.11 -12.38 -2.19
C TYR A 120 2.05 -13.30 -1.56
N PHE A 121 0.83 -13.31 -2.08
CA PHE A 121 -0.25 -14.12 -1.51
C PHE A 121 -0.04 -15.62 -1.73
N SER A 122 0.47 -16.01 -2.92
CA SER A 122 0.77 -17.42 -3.21
C SER A 122 1.93 -17.96 -2.39
N ASP A 123 2.89 -17.10 -2.03
CA ASP A 123 4.14 -17.53 -1.39
C ASP A 123 4.04 -17.46 0.15
N PHE A 124 3.32 -16.47 0.69
CA PHE A 124 3.29 -16.19 2.14
C PHE A 124 1.90 -16.25 2.78
N ALA A 125 0.82 -16.26 2.00
CA ALA A 125 -0.56 -16.30 2.48
C ALA A 125 -1.41 -17.31 1.69
N TYR A 126 -0.81 -18.44 1.31
CA TYR A 126 -1.43 -19.44 0.44
C TYR A 126 -2.79 -19.93 0.94
N ASP A 127 -2.89 -20.27 2.23
CA ASP A 127 -4.14 -20.77 2.82
C ASP A 127 -5.27 -19.73 2.73
N LEU A 128 -4.94 -18.44 2.94
CA LEU A 128 -5.89 -17.36 2.78
C LEU A 128 -6.36 -17.22 1.32
N LEU A 129 -5.42 -17.26 0.37
CA LEU A 129 -5.74 -17.20 -1.05
C LEU A 129 -6.60 -18.37 -1.48
N PHE A 130 -6.29 -19.57 -0.97
CA PHE A 130 -7.03 -20.78 -1.25
C PHE A 130 -8.48 -20.70 -0.75
N PHE A 131 -8.68 -20.38 0.53
CA PHE A 131 -10.04 -20.26 1.08
C PHE A 131 -10.83 -19.11 0.47
N ALA A 132 -10.21 -17.95 0.23
CA ALA A 132 -10.87 -16.85 -0.47
C ALA A 132 -11.32 -17.25 -1.89
N SER A 133 -10.49 -17.99 -2.63
CA SER A 133 -10.85 -18.48 -3.95
C SER A 133 -11.99 -19.52 -3.91
N LEU A 134 -12.01 -20.41 -2.90
CA LEU A 134 -13.10 -21.35 -2.69
C LEU A 134 -14.41 -20.65 -2.36
N ILE A 135 -14.39 -19.61 -1.54
CA ILE A 135 -15.59 -18.81 -1.22
C ILE A 135 -16.19 -18.24 -2.51
N GLU A 136 -15.38 -17.60 -3.35
CA GLU A 136 -15.84 -17.05 -4.63
C GLU A 136 -16.38 -18.13 -5.57
N ALA A 137 -15.76 -19.33 -5.58
CA ALA A 137 -16.23 -20.46 -6.37
C ALA A 137 -17.59 -20.98 -5.87
N MET A 138 -17.80 -21.13 -4.56
CA MET A 138 -19.06 -21.59 -3.98
C MET A 138 -20.18 -20.56 -4.18
N LEU A 139 -19.88 -19.27 -4.03
CA LEU A 139 -20.83 -18.20 -4.33
C LEU A 139 -21.25 -18.21 -5.81
N PHE A 140 -20.33 -18.47 -6.73
CA PHE A 140 -20.65 -18.63 -8.15
C PHE A 140 -21.57 -19.81 -8.41
N GLN A 141 -21.36 -20.94 -7.69
CA GLN A 141 -22.20 -22.14 -7.79
C GLN A 141 -23.53 -22.00 -7.02
N LYS A 142 -23.74 -20.89 -6.31
CA LYS A 142 -24.89 -20.66 -5.41
C LYS A 142 -24.97 -21.65 -4.25
N ASP A 143 -23.86 -22.25 -3.88
CA ASP A 143 -23.74 -23.10 -2.69
C ASP A 143 -23.40 -22.26 -1.45
N PHE A 144 -24.41 -21.59 -0.90
CA PHE A 144 -24.25 -20.69 0.24
C PHE A 144 -23.81 -21.40 1.54
N PRO A 145 -24.28 -22.63 1.85
CA PRO A 145 -23.80 -23.36 3.02
C PRO A 145 -22.30 -23.65 2.96
N ALA A 146 -21.80 -24.12 1.80
CA ALA A 146 -20.37 -24.35 1.63
C ALA A 146 -19.56 -23.03 1.68
N ALA A 147 -20.05 -21.96 1.06
CA ALA A 147 -19.43 -20.64 1.14
C ALA A 147 -19.29 -20.18 2.60
N GLN A 148 -20.32 -20.33 3.42
CA GLN A 148 -20.30 -19.95 4.84
C GLN A 148 -19.29 -20.77 5.64
N MET A 149 -19.16 -22.06 5.36
CA MET A 149 -18.15 -22.91 5.99
C MET A 149 -16.73 -22.43 5.67
N TYR A 150 -16.44 -22.10 4.41
CA TYR A 150 -15.14 -21.59 4.01
C TYR A 150 -14.86 -20.17 4.55
N GLU A 151 -15.90 -19.33 4.72
CA GLU A 151 -15.76 -18.03 5.41
C GLU A 151 -15.27 -18.18 6.85
N GLN A 152 -15.78 -19.14 7.58
CA GLN A 152 -15.32 -19.42 8.95
C GLN A 152 -13.85 -19.87 8.97
N LYS A 153 -13.44 -20.71 8.00
CA LYS A 153 -12.04 -21.13 7.86
C LYS A 153 -11.13 -19.96 7.49
N TYR A 154 -11.57 -19.16 6.55
CA TYR A 154 -10.84 -17.93 6.14
C TYR A 154 -10.61 -17.01 7.33
N ALA A 155 -11.66 -16.74 8.13
CA ALA A 155 -11.56 -15.86 9.30
C ALA A 155 -10.56 -16.39 10.35
N GLN A 156 -10.53 -17.69 10.59
CA GLN A 156 -9.57 -18.32 11.50
C GLN A 156 -8.13 -18.15 11.02
N VAL A 157 -7.87 -18.42 9.73
CA VAL A 157 -6.52 -18.29 9.15
C VAL A 157 -6.10 -16.82 9.10
N LEU A 158 -7.03 -15.90 8.80
CA LEU A 158 -6.76 -14.47 8.78
C LEU A 158 -6.32 -13.96 10.16
N GLU A 159 -6.96 -14.41 11.22
CA GLU A 159 -6.59 -14.05 12.59
C GLU A 159 -5.19 -14.56 12.95
N LEU A 160 -4.86 -15.79 12.56
CA LEU A 160 -3.52 -16.36 12.76
C LEU A 160 -2.45 -15.55 12.01
N GLN A 161 -2.71 -15.19 10.76
CA GLN A 161 -1.80 -14.37 9.95
C GLN A 161 -1.59 -12.98 10.56
N ARG A 162 -2.67 -12.33 10.99
CA ARG A 162 -2.60 -11.03 11.66
C ARG A 162 -1.81 -11.09 12.98
N ASN A 163 -1.97 -12.15 13.75
CA ASN A 163 -1.20 -12.34 14.97
C ASN A 163 0.29 -12.58 14.69
N GLN A 164 0.62 -13.28 13.61
CA GLN A 164 2.01 -13.44 13.16
C GLN A 164 2.61 -12.08 12.71
N ALA A 165 1.88 -11.30 11.94
CA ALA A 165 2.31 -9.96 11.53
C ALA A 165 2.53 -9.02 12.72
N ARG A 166 1.68 -9.08 13.76
CA ARG A 166 1.86 -8.31 15.01
C ARG A 166 3.13 -8.69 15.77
N ARG A 167 3.48 -9.99 15.82
CA ARG A 167 4.72 -10.44 16.46
C ARG A 167 5.99 -9.95 15.74
N THR A 168 5.90 -9.71 14.45
CA THR A 168 7.00 -9.17 13.65
C THR A 168 7.15 -7.66 13.86
N ARG A 169 6.06 -6.96 14.15
CA ARG A 169 6.08 -5.58 14.63
C ARG A 169 6.39 -5.65 16.13
N ARG A 170 7.62 -5.33 16.52
CA ARG A 170 7.89 -5.03 17.93
C ARG A 170 7.09 -3.77 18.25
N ASP A 171 6.08 -3.93 19.10
CA ASP A 171 5.48 -2.81 19.79
C ASP A 171 6.53 -2.34 20.81
N ASP A 172 7.21 -1.23 20.49
CA ASP A 172 8.04 -0.49 21.45
C ASP A 172 7.13 0.38 22.31
#